data_803888592410284f4a625f9551f98bef
#
_entry.id   803888592410284f4a625f9551f98bef
#
_cell.length_a   1.000
_cell.length_b   1.000
_cell.length_c   1.000
_cell.angle_alpha   90.00
_cell.angle_beta   90.00
_cell.angle_gamma   90.00
#
_symmetry.space_group_name_H-M   'P 1'
#
loop_
_entity.id
_entity.type
_entity.pdbx_description
1 polymer ?
#
loop_
_entity_poly.entity_id
_entity_poly.type
_entity_poly.pdbx_seq_one_letter_code
_entity_poly.pdbx_strand_id
1 'polypeptide(L)'
;VRLAAPTSMATASAFQYALQRIGEEHPALRLQLHFGEALADLRSGAIDIALRGGEHALDAPDLVARHLADWRWIICAAPAWLERAPPIVSPADLGKQRWLHHLPLRREMRRGEERFLLDIEDSLYCNQLAAVRDLCEAGLGLALMLDSEAAGALRSGRLRQVLPEWSFAT
;
A
#
# COMPACT_ATOMS: atom_id res chain seq x y z
N VAL A 1 0.96 22.03 -13.76
CA VAL A 1 1.85 21.12 -13.02
C VAL A 1 1.36 19.70 -13.26
N ARG A 2 2.27 18.82 -13.67
CA ARG A 2 2.01 17.39 -13.92
C ARG A 2 2.58 16.59 -12.76
N LEU A 3 1.71 15.91 -12.03
CA LEU A 3 2.03 15.14 -10.85
C LEU A 3 1.78 13.65 -11.11
N ALA A 4 2.80 12.81 -10.98
CA ALA A 4 2.67 11.36 -11.02
C ALA A 4 2.57 10.78 -9.61
N ALA A 5 1.68 9.80 -9.43
CA ALA A 5 1.47 9.13 -8.15
C ALA A 5 1.01 7.68 -8.35
N PRO A 6 1.25 6.77 -7.39
CA PRO A 6 0.61 5.46 -7.37
C PRO A 6 -0.91 5.58 -7.38
N THR A 7 -1.60 4.62 -7.99
CA THR A 7 -3.08 4.61 -8.06
C THR A 7 -3.74 4.63 -6.68
N SER A 8 -3.11 4.02 -5.68
CA SER A 8 -3.57 4.00 -4.30
C SER A 8 -3.67 5.40 -3.66
N MET A 9 -2.87 6.36 -4.11
CA MET A 9 -2.92 7.73 -3.59
C MET A 9 -4.26 8.41 -3.83
N ALA A 10 -5.01 8.04 -4.87
CA ALA A 10 -6.31 8.63 -5.15
C ALA A 10 -7.32 8.47 -3.99
N THR A 11 -7.17 7.45 -3.16
CA THR A 11 -8.02 7.18 -2.00
C THR A 11 -7.39 7.62 -0.66
N ALA A 12 -6.14 8.08 -0.67
CA ALA A 12 -5.46 8.55 0.52
C ALA A 12 -6.01 9.91 0.98
N SER A 13 -6.58 9.98 2.18
CA SER A 13 -7.23 11.18 2.70
C SER A 13 -6.31 12.41 2.76
N ALA A 14 -5.04 12.20 3.12
CA ALA A 14 -4.05 13.28 3.15
C ALA A 14 -3.79 13.85 1.75
N PHE A 15 -3.73 12.99 0.73
CA PHE A 15 -3.55 13.43 -0.66
C PHE A 15 -4.78 14.18 -1.17
N GLN A 16 -5.97 13.67 -0.90
CA GLN A 16 -7.23 14.33 -1.26
C GLN A 16 -7.34 15.71 -0.60
N TYR A 17 -7.00 15.80 0.69
CA TYR A 17 -6.97 17.07 1.40
C TYR A 17 -5.94 18.05 0.80
N ALA A 18 -4.75 17.59 0.46
CA ALA A 18 -3.75 18.42 -0.20
C ALA A 18 -4.22 18.96 -1.54
N LEU A 19 -4.89 18.13 -2.37
CA LEU A 19 -5.46 18.57 -3.64
C LEU A 19 -6.56 19.62 -3.46
N GLN A 20 -7.43 19.43 -2.45
CA GLN A 20 -8.46 20.41 -2.11
C GLN A 20 -7.83 21.76 -1.74
N ARG A 21 -6.83 21.74 -0.82
CA ARG A 21 -6.12 22.95 -0.39
C ARG A 21 -5.45 23.67 -1.55
N ILE A 22 -4.79 22.91 -2.42
CA ILE A 22 -4.16 23.48 -3.62
C ILE A 22 -5.22 24.17 -4.51
N GLY A 23 -6.38 23.57 -4.69
CA GLY A 23 -7.46 24.17 -5.48
C GLY A 23 -8.01 25.46 -4.87
N GLU A 24 -8.12 25.52 -3.54
CA GLU A 24 -8.57 26.70 -2.80
C GLU A 24 -7.53 27.84 -2.79
N GLU A 25 -6.26 27.51 -2.53
CA GLU A 25 -5.20 28.51 -2.39
C GLU A 25 -4.61 28.98 -3.72
N HIS A 26 -4.68 28.11 -4.74
CA HIS A 26 -4.09 28.38 -6.06
C HIS A 26 -5.06 28.10 -7.22
N PRO A 27 -6.20 28.82 -7.31
CA PRO A 27 -7.26 28.53 -8.28
C PRO A 27 -6.82 28.67 -9.75
N ALA A 28 -5.73 29.39 -10.00
CA ALA A 28 -5.15 29.50 -11.35
C ALA A 28 -4.22 28.34 -11.72
N LEU A 29 -3.85 27.48 -10.76
CA LEU A 29 -2.97 26.35 -11.00
C LEU A 29 -3.72 25.23 -11.72
N ARG A 30 -3.21 24.81 -12.88
CA ARG A 30 -3.72 23.65 -13.60
C ARG A 30 -2.91 22.42 -13.23
N LEU A 31 -3.55 21.49 -12.48
CA LEU A 31 -2.97 20.19 -12.14
C LEU A 31 -3.40 19.13 -13.17
N GLN A 32 -2.42 18.32 -13.57
CA GLN A 32 -2.64 17.07 -14.30
C GLN A 32 -2.12 15.93 -13.45
N LEU A 33 -3.01 14.98 -13.08
CA LEU A 33 -2.66 13.84 -12.28
C LEU A 33 -2.45 12.61 -13.17
N HIS A 34 -1.29 12.01 -13.06
CA HIS A 34 -0.90 10.80 -13.77
C HIS A 34 -0.77 9.65 -12.77
N PHE A 35 -1.78 8.80 -12.70
CA PHE A 35 -1.76 7.65 -11.81
C PHE A 35 -1.16 6.43 -12.49
N GLY A 36 -0.24 5.74 -11.81
CA GLY A 36 0.38 4.51 -12.27
C GLY A 36 1.49 4.03 -11.35
N GLU A 37 1.79 2.73 -11.46
CA GLU A 37 2.81 2.08 -10.65
C GLU A 37 4.22 2.17 -11.29
N ALA A 38 4.31 2.45 -12.57
CA ALA A 38 5.58 2.63 -13.25
C ALA A 38 6.32 3.88 -12.74
N LEU A 39 7.64 3.79 -12.69
CA LEU A 39 8.48 4.95 -12.35
C LEU A 39 8.28 6.05 -13.40
N ALA A 40 7.93 7.24 -12.92
CA ALA A 40 7.80 8.40 -13.79
C ALA A 40 9.19 8.91 -14.22
N ASP A 41 9.34 9.20 -15.50
CA ASP A 41 10.54 9.83 -15.99
C ASP A 41 10.46 11.36 -15.76
N LEU A 42 11.05 11.81 -14.67
CA LEU A 42 11.16 13.23 -14.34
C LEU A 42 12.16 13.97 -15.22
N ARG A 43 13.14 13.26 -15.80
CA ARG A 43 14.18 13.88 -16.63
C ARG A 43 13.69 14.23 -18.02
N SER A 44 12.71 13.52 -18.55
CA SER A 44 12.10 13.84 -19.84
C SER A 44 11.30 15.15 -19.83
N GLY A 45 11.04 15.71 -18.64
CA GLY A 45 10.17 16.86 -18.46
C GLY A 45 8.69 16.56 -18.72
N ALA A 46 8.31 15.28 -18.82
CA ALA A 46 6.90 14.87 -18.95
C ALA A 46 6.13 14.98 -17.64
N ILE A 47 6.83 14.87 -16.51
CA ILE A 47 6.29 14.97 -15.14
C ILE A 47 7.13 15.99 -14.35
N ASP A 48 6.45 16.86 -13.63
CA ASP A 48 7.12 17.91 -12.83
C ASP A 48 7.37 17.44 -11.39
N ILE A 49 6.46 16.62 -10.83
CA ILE A 49 6.54 16.08 -9.47
C ILE A 49 6.11 14.61 -9.49
N ALA A 50 6.86 13.74 -8.80
CA ALA A 50 6.45 12.35 -8.60
C ALA A 50 6.34 12.03 -7.10
N LEU A 51 5.21 11.45 -6.69
CA LEU A 51 5.06 10.80 -5.39
C LEU A 51 5.41 9.32 -5.55
N ARG A 52 6.23 8.79 -4.65
CA ARG A 52 6.66 7.38 -4.70
C ARG A 52 6.77 6.81 -3.29
N GLY A 53 6.41 5.55 -3.16
CA GLY A 53 6.76 4.74 -2.00
C GLY A 53 7.99 3.89 -2.32
N GLY A 54 8.81 3.60 -1.31
CA GLY A 54 9.98 2.74 -1.41
C GLY A 54 11.14 3.23 -0.56
N GLU A 55 12.07 2.34 -0.29
CA GLU A 55 13.27 2.58 0.53
C GLU A 55 14.48 3.02 -0.31
N HIS A 56 14.29 3.30 -1.58
CA HIS A 56 15.40 3.56 -2.48
C HIS A 56 15.93 4.98 -2.30
N ALA A 57 17.20 5.06 -1.93
CA ALA A 57 17.96 6.31 -2.08
C ALA A 57 17.87 6.78 -3.55
N LEU A 58 17.53 8.04 -3.73
CA LEU A 58 17.50 8.64 -5.05
C LEU A 58 18.95 8.84 -5.51
N ASP A 59 19.48 7.91 -6.30
CA ASP A 59 20.80 8.09 -6.94
C ASP A 59 20.64 8.92 -8.23
N ALA A 60 20.25 10.18 -8.03
CA ALA A 60 20.02 11.13 -9.12
C ALA A 60 20.33 12.55 -8.62
N PRO A 61 21.55 13.05 -8.87
CA PRO A 61 22.03 14.32 -8.33
C PRO A 61 21.25 15.56 -8.84
N ASP A 62 20.52 15.39 -9.93
CA ASP A 62 19.65 16.39 -10.56
C ASP A 62 18.20 16.41 -10.03
N LEU A 63 17.85 15.47 -9.14
CA LEU A 63 16.52 15.40 -8.54
C LEU A 63 16.56 15.71 -7.05
N VAL A 64 15.52 16.35 -6.55
CA VAL A 64 15.34 16.62 -5.13
C VAL A 64 14.27 15.70 -4.57
N ALA A 65 14.66 14.80 -3.66
CA ALA A 65 13.72 13.97 -2.91
C ALA A 65 13.38 14.65 -1.57
N ARG A 66 12.11 14.57 -1.20
CA ARG A 66 11.61 15.00 0.12
C ARG A 66 10.80 13.88 0.72
N HIS A 67 11.19 13.47 1.93
CA HIS A 67 10.40 12.53 2.72
C HIS A 67 9.09 13.20 3.15
N LEU A 68 7.96 12.50 2.94
CA LEU A 68 6.63 13.01 3.25
C LEU A 68 5.98 12.26 4.42
N ALA A 69 6.07 10.94 4.44
CA ALA A 69 5.45 10.09 5.46
C ALA A 69 6.08 8.70 5.46
N ASP A 70 5.98 8.03 6.61
CA ASP A 70 6.28 6.61 6.76
C ASP A 70 4.98 5.82 6.79
N TRP A 71 4.96 4.68 6.08
CA TRP A 71 3.86 3.74 6.07
C TRP A 71 4.33 2.37 6.50
N ARG A 72 3.42 1.60 7.07
CA ARG A 72 3.70 0.24 7.53
C ARG A 72 2.96 -0.78 6.69
N TRP A 73 3.62 -1.87 6.40
CA TRP A 73 2.96 -3.03 5.82
C TRP A 73 2.17 -3.74 6.90
N ILE A 74 0.91 -4.08 6.61
CA ILE A 74 0.01 -4.83 7.48
C ILE A 74 -0.72 -5.91 6.69
N ILE A 75 -1.07 -6.99 7.37
CA ILE A 75 -1.92 -8.05 6.80
C ILE A 75 -3.36 -7.73 7.14
N CYS A 76 -4.24 -7.78 6.14
CA CYS A 76 -5.66 -7.55 6.31
C CYS A 76 -6.49 -8.63 5.63
N ALA A 77 -7.72 -8.78 6.10
CA ALA A 77 -8.76 -9.58 5.46
C ALA A 77 -10.15 -9.04 5.78
N ALA A 78 -11.14 -9.36 4.95
CA ALA A 78 -12.54 -9.11 5.26
C ALA A 78 -13.01 -9.99 6.42
N PRO A 79 -13.83 -9.47 7.38
CA PRO A 79 -14.35 -10.27 8.49
C PRO A 79 -15.07 -11.55 8.04
N ALA A 80 -15.92 -11.45 7.04
CA ALA A 80 -16.67 -12.58 6.49
C ALA A 80 -15.76 -13.66 5.87
N TRP A 81 -14.56 -13.30 5.40
CA TRP A 81 -13.57 -14.27 4.96
C TRP A 81 -12.91 -14.97 6.15
N LEU A 82 -12.52 -14.20 7.20
CA LEU A 82 -11.89 -14.73 8.41
C LEU A 82 -12.79 -15.73 9.15
N GLU A 83 -14.11 -15.56 9.12
CA GLU A 83 -15.07 -16.47 9.71
C GLU A 83 -15.11 -17.85 9.04
N ARG A 84 -14.71 -17.94 7.77
CA ARG A 84 -14.74 -19.18 6.97
C ARG A 84 -13.36 -19.81 6.77
N ALA A 85 -12.32 -19.01 6.93
CA ALA A 85 -10.94 -19.44 6.73
C ALA A 85 -10.44 -20.29 7.91
N PRO A 86 -9.42 -21.14 7.71
CA PRO A 86 -8.71 -21.76 8.82
C PRO A 86 -8.22 -20.70 9.81
N PRO A 87 -8.30 -20.96 11.12
CA PRO A 87 -7.87 -20.01 12.15
C PRO A 87 -6.43 -19.55 11.94
N ILE A 88 -6.19 -18.27 12.17
CA ILE A 88 -4.86 -17.65 12.10
C ILE A 88 -4.51 -17.17 13.51
N VAL A 89 -3.67 -17.90 14.20
CA VAL A 89 -3.22 -17.60 15.58
C VAL A 89 -1.73 -17.30 15.64
N SER A 90 -1.00 -17.64 14.58
CA SER A 90 0.45 -17.44 14.47
C SER A 90 0.86 -17.21 13.01
N PRO A 91 2.06 -16.67 12.73
CA PRO A 91 2.59 -16.54 11.38
C PRO A 91 2.67 -17.84 10.58
N ALA A 92 2.86 -18.99 11.26
CA ALA A 92 2.91 -20.31 10.61
C ALA A 92 1.58 -20.69 9.94
N ASP A 93 0.47 -20.12 10.37
CA ASP A 93 -0.85 -20.38 9.78
C ASP A 93 -1.07 -19.61 8.47
N LEU A 94 -0.26 -18.59 8.20
CA LEU A 94 -0.38 -17.73 7.02
C LEU A 94 -0.12 -18.49 5.72
N GLY A 95 0.79 -19.46 5.72
CA GLY A 95 1.10 -20.30 4.57
C GLY A 95 -0.05 -21.21 4.09
N LYS A 96 -1.07 -21.40 4.92
CA LYS A 96 -2.26 -22.21 4.60
C LYS A 96 -3.42 -21.39 4.04
N GLN A 97 -3.22 -20.09 3.92
CA GLN A 97 -4.27 -19.15 3.56
C GLN A 97 -4.20 -18.80 2.07
N ARG A 98 -5.33 -18.35 1.53
CA ARG A 98 -5.38 -17.76 0.20
C ARG A 98 -4.90 -16.31 0.26
N TRP A 99 -3.96 -15.95 -0.61
CA TRP A 99 -3.37 -14.62 -0.64
C TRP A 99 -3.69 -13.85 -1.91
N LEU A 100 -3.72 -12.53 -1.74
CA LEU A 100 -3.77 -11.53 -2.80
C LEU A 100 -2.53 -10.65 -2.67
N HIS A 101 -1.83 -10.38 -3.75
CA HIS A 101 -0.60 -9.59 -3.66
C HIS A 101 -0.34 -8.70 -4.87
N HIS A 102 0.38 -7.62 -4.61
CA HIS A 102 0.91 -6.70 -5.61
C HIS A 102 2.43 -6.82 -5.75
N LEU A 103 3.11 -7.13 -4.66
CA LEU A 103 4.56 -7.36 -4.57
C LEU A 103 4.83 -8.79 -4.10
N PRO A 104 6.02 -9.34 -4.36
CA PRO A 104 6.40 -10.65 -3.82
C PRO A 104 6.17 -10.73 -2.31
N LEU A 105 5.54 -11.81 -1.87
CA LEU A 105 5.21 -12.05 -0.47
C LEU A 105 6.35 -12.80 0.26
N ARG A 106 7.58 -12.36 0.08
CA ARG A 106 8.74 -12.86 0.81
C ARG A 106 9.30 -11.74 1.68
N ARG A 107 8.87 -11.71 2.97
CA ARG A 107 9.21 -10.64 3.90
C ARG A 107 9.38 -11.15 5.32
N GLU A 108 10.35 -10.59 6.04
CA GLU A 108 10.53 -10.87 7.46
C GLU A 108 9.46 -10.14 8.29
N MET A 109 8.79 -10.89 9.16
CA MET A 109 7.89 -10.39 10.19
C MET A 109 8.59 -10.45 11.54
N ARG A 110 8.31 -9.51 12.44
CA ARG A 110 8.91 -9.41 13.76
C ARG A 110 7.87 -9.13 14.85
N ARG A 111 8.10 -9.75 16.03
CA ARG A 111 7.39 -9.48 17.28
C ARG A 111 8.41 -9.51 18.42
N GLY A 112 8.88 -8.36 18.88
CA GLY A 112 10.02 -8.29 19.80
C GLY A 112 11.26 -8.96 19.19
N GLU A 113 11.80 -9.99 19.86
CA GLU A 113 12.95 -10.77 19.38
C GLU A 113 12.55 -11.90 18.41
N GLU A 114 11.27 -12.21 18.32
CA GLU A 114 10.80 -13.27 17.43
C GLU A 114 10.83 -12.79 15.97
N ARG A 115 11.22 -13.70 15.08
CA ARG A 115 11.29 -13.47 13.64
C ARG A 115 10.60 -14.59 12.89
N PHE A 116 9.91 -14.26 11.84
CA PHE A 116 9.26 -15.21 10.94
C PHE A 116 9.42 -14.74 9.50
N LEU A 117 9.88 -15.61 8.64
CA LEU A 117 9.92 -15.34 7.20
C LEU A 117 8.58 -15.73 6.58
N LEU A 118 7.78 -14.73 6.22
CA LEU A 118 6.63 -14.94 5.37
C LEU A 118 7.14 -15.21 3.96
N ASP A 119 6.81 -16.38 3.40
CA ASP A 119 7.18 -16.77 2.05
C ASP A 119 5.99 -17.49 1.40
N ILE A 120 5.28 -16.78 0.53
CA ILE A 120 4.04 -17.25 -0.10
C ILE A 120 4.24 -17.26 -1.61
N GLU A 121 4.23 -18.44 -2.19
CA GLU A 121 4.41 -18.63 -3.63
C GLU A 121 3.07 -18.71 -4.38
N ASP A 122 2.08 -19.42 -3.81
CA ASP A 122 0.77 -19.61 -4.45
C ASP A 122 -0.21 -18.53 -4.02
N SER A 123 -0.44 -17.57 -4.90
CA SER A 123 -1.26 -16.39 -4.60
C SER A 123 -1.82 -15.75 -5.87
N LEU A 124 -2.91 -14.97 -5.71
CA LEU A 124 -3.47 -14.18 -6.79
C LEU A 124 -2.71 -12.85 -6.90
N TYR A 125 -2.02 -12.68 -8.01
CA TYR A 125 -1.29 -11.46 -8.31
C TYR A 125 -2.19 -10.39 -8.94
N CYS A 126 -2.03 -9.15 -8.48
CA CYS A 126 -2.62 -7.95 -9.08
C CYS A 126 -1.51 -6.93 -9.33
N ASN A 127 -1.53 -6.28 -10.47
CA ASN A 127 -0.55 -5.25 -10.81
C ASN A 127 -0.83 -3.87 -10.16
N GLN A 128 -1.87 -3.77 -9.33
CA GLN A 128 -2.26 -2.54 -8.64
C GLN A 128 -2.66 -2.83 -7.19
N LEU A 129 -2.12 -2.06 -6.26
CA LEU A 129 -2.41 -2.21 -4.82
C LEU A 129 -3.88 -1.91 -4.49
N ALA A 130 -4.49 -0.94 -5.17
CA ALA A 130 -5.91 -0.64 -4.99
C ALA A 130 -6.81 -1.82 -5.34
N ALA A 131 -6.48 -2.58 -6.40
CA ALA A 131 -7.20 -3.80 -6.76
C ALA A 131 -7.04 -4.89 -5.69
N VAL A 132 -5.84 -5.04 -5.12
CA VAL A 132 -5.62 -5.97 -3.99
C VAL A 132 -6.52 -5.63 -2.82
N ARG A 133 -6.62 -4.35 -2.44
CA ARG A 133 -7.54 -3.90 -1.38
C ARG A 133 -8.98 -4.26 -1.68
N ASP A 134 -9.48 -3.88 -2.86
CA ASP A 134 -10.89 -4.07 -3.23
C ASP A 134 -11.26 -5.56 -3.28
N LEU A 135 -10.40 -6.41 -3.79
CA LEU A 135 -10.58 -7.87 -3.79
C LEU A 135 -10.50 -8.46 -2.39
N CYS A 136 -9.65 -7.91 -1.52
CA CYS A 136 -9.56 -8.30 -0.11
C CYS A 136 -10.86 -7.92 0.64
N GLU A 137 -11.39 -6.71 0.43
CA GLU A 137 -12.68 -6.27 0.98
C GLU A 137 -13.84 -7.15 0.50
N ALA A 138 -13.78 -7.61 -0.75
CA ALA A 138 -14.74 -8.57 -1.30
C ALA A 138 -14.60 -9.99 -0.74
N GLY A 139 -13.63 -10.24 0.14
CA GLY A 139 -13.45 -11.52 0.85
C GLY A 139 -12.80 -12.61 0.02
N LEU A 140 -11.89 -12.27 -0.89
CA LEU A 140 -11.19 -13.24 -1.72
C LEU A 140 -9.96 -13.86 -1.03
N GLY A 141 -9.43 -13.26 0.03
CA GLY A 141 -8.27 -13.78 0.75
C GLY A 141 -7.61 -12.75 1.67
N LEU A 142 -6.44 -13.11 2.20
CA LEU A 142 -5.53 -12.21 2.88
C LEU A 142 -4.85 -11.28 1.89
N ALA A 143 -4.51 -10.08 2.34
CA ALA A 143 -3.69 -9.17 1.57
C ALA A 143 -2.64 -8.48 2.45
N LEU A 144 -1.43 -8.31 1.91
CA LEU A 144 -0.42 -7.42 2.43
C LEU A 144 -0.60 -6.05 1.78
N MET A 145 -0.85 -5.02 2.57
CA MET A 145 -1.07 -3.65 2.09
C MET A 145 -0.51 -2.62 3.05
N LEU A 146 -0.39 -1.39 2.61
CA LEU A 146 0.01 -0.28 3.46
C LEU A 146 -1.12 0.08 4.44
N ASP A 147 -0.77 0.45 5.65
CA ASP A 147 -1.73 0.88 6.69
C ASP A 147 -2.57 2.08 6.23
N SER A 148 -1.97 3.01 5.47
CA SER A 148 -2.66 4.14 4.85
C SER A 148 -3.73 3.70 3.84
N GLU A 149 -3.44 2.64 3.07
CA GLU A 149 -4.36 2.06 2.08
C GLU A 149 -5.54 1.36 2.77
N ALA A 150 -5.27 0.64 3.84
CA ALA A 150 -6.27 -0.09 4.62
C ALA A 150 -7.11 0.82 5.52
N ALA A 151 -6.65 2.03 5.85
CA ALA A 151 -7.18 2.87 6.93
C ALA A 151 -8.71 3.12 6.83
N GLY A 152 -9.23 3.39 5.65
CA GLY A 152 -10.65 3.61 5.43
C GLY A 152 -11.50 2.35 5.67
N ALA A 153 -11.03 1.21 5.19
CA ALA A 153 -11.69 -0.07 5.33
C ALA A 153 -11.62 -0.61 6.77
N LEU A 154 -10.49 -0.40 7.46
CA LEU A 154 -10.34 -0.74 8.88
C LEU A 154 -11.30 0.07 9.76
N ARG A 155 -11.36 1.40 9.56
CA ARG A 155 -12.29 2.27 10.33
C ARG A 155 -13.75 1.92 10.12
N SER A 156 -14.14 1.50 8.93
CA SER A 156 -15.51 1.11 8.61
C SER A 156 -15.82 -0.36 8.87
N GLY A 157 -14.85 -1.13 9.36
CA GLY A 157 -15.00 -2.56 9.65
C GLY A 157 -15.10 -3.47 8.41
N ARG A 158 -14.84 -2.96 7.20
CA ARG A 158 -14.80 -3.78 5.98
C ARG A 158 -13.56 -4.66 5.93
N LEU A 159 -12.47 -4.23 6.56
CA LEU A 159 -11.28 -5.03 6.79
C LEU A 159 -10.96 -5.13 8.27
N ARG A 160 -10.26 -6.19 8.64
CA ARG A 160 -9.63 -6.39 9.95
C ARG A 160 -8.15 -6.71 9.74
N GLN A 161 -7.30 -6.14 10.62
CA GLN A 161 -5.89 -6.48 10.65
C GLN A 161 -5.70 -7.88 11.24
N VAL A 162 -4.83 -8.66 10.63
CA VAL A 162 -4.46 -10.02 11.03
C VAL A 162 -3.08 -9.97 11.67
N LEU A 163 -2.90 -10.63 12.82
CA LEU A 163 -1.66 -10.64 13.60
C LEU A 163 -1.12 -9.23 13.85
N PRO A 164 -1.89 -8.32 14.48
CA PRO A 164 -1.51 -6.91 14.63
C PRO A 164 -0.26 -6.69 15.50
N GLU A 165 0.13 -7.68 16.29
CA GLU A 165 1.34 -7.70 17.12
C GLU A 165 2.62 -7.99 16.32
N TRP A 166 2.48 -8.40 15.04
CA TRP A 166 3.59 -8.63 14.14
C TRP A 166 3.77 -7.45 13.18
N SER A 167 4.99 -6.97 13.04
CA SER A 167 5.39 -5.91 12.10
C SER A 167 6.29 -6.47 11.02
N PHE A 168 6.31 -5.82 9.88
CA PHE A 168 7.28 -6.11 8.82
C PHE A 168 8.55 -5.27 9.03
N ALA A 169 9.70 -5.83 8.70
CA ALA A 169 10.92 -5.05 8.60
C ALA A 169 10.72 -3.99 7.48
N THR A 170 11.01 -2.75 7.80
CA THR A 170 11.13 -1.63 6.86
C THR A 170 12.41 -1.75 6.10
#